data_72b6159544e964880b2a88aa4a8eb5d0
#
_entry.id   72b6159544e964880b2a88aa4a8eb5d0
#
_cell.length_a   1.000
_cell.length_b   1.000
_cell.length_c   1.000
_cell.angle_alpha   90.00
_cell.angle_beta   90.00
_cell.angle_gamma   90.00
#
_symmetry.space_group_name_H-M   'P 1'
#
loop_
_entity.id
_entity.type
_entity.pdbx_description
1 polymer ?
#
loop_
_entity_poly.entity_id
_entity_poly.type
_entity_poly.pdbx_seq_one_letter_code
_entity_poly.pdbx_strand_id
1 'polypeptide(L)'
;RGNALYKEHHEEDDDIIAEMGTNAISLAHYPQATYFYDLMDKYGIVAWAEIPFIGPGGYQDRGFNDLPSFRENGKEQLKELIRQHYNHPSICFWGLFNELKTHGDNPIEYIKELNELAHQEDPTRPTTAASFLSYDSDISKITDVIAWNQYFGWYGGSPSDMGKWLDANHKAHPDYKIGISEYGAGASIYHQQDSIKPGVASGWWHPENFQTFYHMGNWEAIAERPFVW
;
A
#
# COMPACT_ATOMS: atom_id res chain seq x y z
N ARG A 1 -6.30 2.68 -16.97
CA ARG A 1 -7.57 2.30 -17.63
C ARG A 1 -8.81 2.98 -17.03
N GLY A 2 -8.78 3.43 -15.81
CA GLY A 2 -9.93 3.98 -15.08
C GLY A 2 -10.83 2.87 -14.50
N ASN A 3 -12.02 3.23 -14.02
CA ASN A 3 -12.88 2.34 -13.24
C ASN A 3 -13.92 1.56 -14.08
N ALA A 4 -14.11 1.90 -15.36
CA ALA A 4 -15.05 1.23 -16.25
C ALA A 4 -14.33 0.09 -17.01
N LEU A 5 -14.14 -1.05 -16.33
CA LEU A 5 -13.44 -2.21 -16.87
C LEU A 5 -14.39 -3.33 -17.24
N TYR A 6 -14.06 -4.07 -18.31
CA TYR A 6 -14.65 -5.35 -18.64
C TYR A 6 -13.82 -6.49 -18.01
N LYS A 7 -14.38 -7.70 -17.99
CA LYS A 7 -13.69 -8.88 -17.42
C LYS A 7 -12.34 -9.14 -18.10
N GLU A 8 -12.29 -8.97 -19.41
CA GLU A 8 -11.08 -9.18 -20.22
C GLU A 8 -9.91 -8.27 -19.80
N HIS A 9 -10.23 -7.06 -19.31
CA HIS A 9 -9.20 -6.15 -18.80
C HIS A 9 -8.62 -6.62 -17.45
N HIS A 10 -9.45 -7.20 -16.59
CA HIS A 10 -8.99 -7.78 -15.33
C HIS A 10 -8.16 -9.04 -15.60
N GLU A 11 -8.55 -9.88 -16.56
CA GLU A 11 -7.81 -11.07 -16.97
C GLU A 11 -6.44 -10.70 -17.55
N GLU A 12 -6.35 -9.68 -18.39
CA GLU A 12 -5.08 -9.17 -18.93
C GLU A 12 -4.15 -8.63 -17.84
N ASP A 13 -4.70 -7.87 -16.87
CA ASP A 13 -3.91 -7.35 -15.75
C ASP A 13 -3.42 -8.50 -14.86
N ASP A 14 -4.26 -9.52 -14.63
CA ASP A 14 -3.91 -10.68 -13.82
C ASP A 14 -2.85 -11.57 -14.48
N ASP A 15 -2.94 -11.79 -15.79
CA ASP A 15 -1.92 -12.51 -16.56
C ASP A 15 -0.54 -11.83 -16.44
N ILE A 16 -0.48 -10.49 -16.50
CA ILE A 16 0.75 -9.72 -16.32
C ILE A 16 1.29 -9.85 -14.88
N ILE A 17 0.41 -9.76 -13.88
CA ILE A 17 0.75 -9.91 -12.46
C ILE A 17 1.32 -11.31 -12.20
N ALA A 18 0.69 -12.34 -12.76
CA ALA A 18 1.16 -13.72 -12.64
C ALA A 18 2.50 -13.94 -13.37
N GLU A 19 2.69 -13.37 -14.57
CA GLU A 19 3.95 -13.43 -15.32
C GLU A 19 5.12 -12.80 -14.53
N MET A 20 4.86 -11.75 -13.75
CA MET A 20 5.85 -11.15 -12.84
C MET A 20 6.26 -12.08 -11.69
N GLY A 21 5.56 -13.19 -11.46
CA GLY A 21 5.77 -14.08 -10.33
C GLY A 21 5.23 -13.52 -9.00
N THR A 22 4.23 -12.65 -9.07
CA THR A 22 3.60 -12.03 -7.91
C THR A 22 2.85 -13.07 -7.09
N ASN A 23 3.04 -13.07 -5.78
CA ASN A 23 2.31 -13.92 -4.84
C ASN A 23 1.45 -13.14 -3.84
N ALA A 24 1.59 -11.82 -3.80
CA ALA A 24 0.75 -10.93 -2.99
C ALA A 24 0.56 -9.57 -3.69
N ILE A 25 -0.58 -8.94 -3.48
CA ILE A 25 -0.92 -7.64 -4.07
C ILE A 25 -1.63 -6.75 -3.06
N SER A 26 -1.19 -5.49 -2.96
CA SER A 26 -1.93 -4.44 -2.27
C SER A 26 -2.82 -3.71 -3.28
N LEU A 27 -4.13 -3.74 -3.04
CA LEU A 27 -5.13 -3.17 -3.94
C LEU A 27 -5.44 -1.72 -3.55
N ALA A 28 -4.43 -0.87 -3.69
CA ALA A 28 -4.50 0.55 -3.39
C ALA A 28 -5.44 1.28 -4.38
N HIS A 29 -6.30 2.16 -3.93
CA HIS A 29 -6.56 2.66 -2.57
C HIS A 29 -8.06 2.60 -2.29
N TYR A 30 -8.77 1.64 -2.86
CA TYR A 30 -10.22 1.48 -2.77
C TYR A 30 -10.65 0.06 -3.16
N PRO A 31 -11.87 -0.37 -2.79
CA PRO A 31 -12.36 -1.68 -3.17
C PRO A 31 -12.35 -1.90 -4.68
N GLN A 32 -11.91 -3.07 -5.09
CA GLN A 32 -11.87 -3.48 -6.50
C GLN A 32 -13.17 -4.19 -6.90
N ALA A 33 -13.33 -4.46 -8.20
CA ALA A 33 -14.43 -5.27 -8.70
C ALA A 33 -14.34 -6.70 -8.12
N THR A 34 -15.48 -7.28 -7.74
CA THR A 34 -15.55 -8.65 -7.19
C THR A 34 -14.83 -9.66 -8.09
N TYR A 35 -14.96 -9.52 -9.41
CA TYR A 35 -14.29 -10.39 -10.36
C TYR A 35 -12.75 -10.39 -10.25
N PHE A 36 -12.16 -9.29 -9.82
CA PHE A 36 -10.72 -9.26 -9.59
C PHE A 36 -10.31 -10.11 -8.37
N TYR A 37 -11.11 -10.11 -7.31
CA TYR A 37 -10.89 -11.01 -6.18
C TYR A 37 -11.11 -12.49 -6.56
N ASP A 38 -12.09 -12.80 -7.45
CA ASP A 38 -12.25 -14.16 -8.00
C ASP A 38 -10.98 -14.64 -8.71
N LEU A 39 -10.30 -13.74 -9.43
CA LEU A 39 -9.02 -14.04 -10.10
C LEU A 39 -7.90 -14.28 -9.07
N MET A 40 -7.80 -13.44 -8.03
CA MET A 40 -6.82 -13.65 -6.95
C MET A 40 -7.03 -15.00 -6.26
N ASP A 41 -8.29 -15.40 -5.99
CA ASP A 41 -8.63 -16.72 -5.45
C ASP A 41 -8.17 -17.85 -6.38
N LYS A 42 -8.43 -17.70 -7.68
CA LYS A 42 -8.09 -18.70 -8.71
C LYS A 42 -6.58 -18.92 -8.81
N TYR A 43 -5.79 -17.85 -8.74
CA TYR A 43 -4.34 -17.90 -8.92
C TYR A 43 -3.56 -18.05 -7.61
N GLY A 44 -4.25 -17.96 -6.47
CA GLY A 44 -3.63 -18.07 -5.15
C GLY A 44 -2.76 -16.88 -4.78
N ILE A 45 -3.12 -15.68 -5.26
CA ILE A 45 -2.44 -14.43 -4.97
C ILE A 45 -3.05 -13.81 -3.73
N VAL A 46 -2.26 -13.59 -2.69
CA VAL A 46 -2.69 -12.92 -1.46
C VAL A 46 -3.09 -11.48 -1.77
N ALA A 47 -4.29 -11.08 -1.34
CA ALA A 47 -4.80 -9.74 -1.54
C ALA A 47 -4.91 -8.95 -0.22
N TRP A 48 -4.47 -7.71 -0.26
CA TRP A 48 -4.77 -6.68 0.72
C TRP A 48 -5.85 -5.78 0.12
N ALA A 49 -7.08 -5.85 0.67
CA ALA A 49 -8.21 -5.04 0.25
C ALA A 49 -8.43 -3.89 1.24
N GLU A 50 -8.68 -2.68 0.76
CA GLU A 50 -8.76 -1.50 1.61
C GLU A 50 -9.92 -0.56 1.27
N ILE A 51 -10.31 0.26 2.26
CA ILE A 51 -11.22 1.38 2.10
C ILE A 51 -10.46 2.64 1.68
N PRO A 52 -11.13 3.61 0.99
CA PRO A 52 -10.47 4.81 0.47
C PRO A 52 -10.24 5.88 1.55
N PHE A 53 -9.70 5.51 2.70
CA PHE A 53 -9.26 6.45 3.74
C PHE A 53 -7.80 6.82 3.51
N ILE A 54 -7.59 7.79 2.64
CA ILE A 54 -6.29 8.18 2.11
C ILE A 54 -5.96 9.61 2.53
N GLY A 55 -4.76 9.87 2.93
CA GLY A 55 -4.15 11.18 3.06
C GLY A 55 -2.77 11.17 2.41
N PRO A 56 -2.29 12.25 1.94
CA PRO A 56 -2.91 13.54 1.64
C PRO A 56 -3.57 13.61 0.27
N GLY A 57 -4.55 14.49 0.15
CA GLY A 57 -5.33 14.70 -1.07
C GLY A 57 -4.74 15.74 -2.04
N GLY A 58 -3.54 15.57 -2.53
CA GLY A 58 -2.93 16.47 -3.49
C GLY A 58 -2.59 17.87 -2.92
N TYR A 59 -2.48 18.88 -3.78
CA TYR A 59 -1.95 20.20 -3.38
C TYR A 59 -2.89 21.04 -2.51
N GLN A 60 -4.14 20.64 -2.34
CA GLN A 60 -5.09 21.28 -1.41
C GLN A 60 -5.33 20.44 -0.14
N ASP A 61 -4.44 19.49 0.12
CA ASP A 61 -4.54 18.64 1.30
C ASP A 61 -4.61 19.45 2.60
N ARG A 62 -5.76 19.32 3.27
CA ARG A 62 -6.02 19.95 4.56
C ARG A 62 -5.87 18.98 5.74
N GLY A 63 -5.42 17.76 5.48
CA GLY A 63 -5.38 16.69 6.44
C GLY A 63 -6.75 16.07 6.72
N PHE A 64 -6.82 15.24 7.75
CA PHE A 64 -8.08 14.64 8.20
C PHE A 64 -9.03 15.72 8.72
N ASN A 65 -10.30 15.61 8.37
CA ASN A 65 -11.38 16.46 8.86
C ASN A 65 -12.42 15.57 9.55
N ASP A 66 -12.50 15.70 10.86
CA ASP A 66 -13.31 14.83 11.73
C ASP A 66 -14.77 15.21 11.73
N LEU A 67 -15.48 14.82 10.67
CA LEU A 67 -16.91 15.01 10.53
C LEU A 67 -17.67 13.72 10.85
N PRO A 68 -18.79 13.78 11.62
CA PRO A 68 -19.60 12.60 11.89
C PRO A 68 -20.05 11.86 10.62
N SER A 69 -20.44 12.57 9.57
CA SER A 69 -20.82 11.97 8.29
C SER A 69 -19.68 11.24 7.60
N PHE A 70 -18.45 11.73 7.73
CA PHE A 70 -17.26 11.07 7.21
C PHE A 70 -17.00 9.75 7.96
N ARG A 71 -17.04 9.79 9.30
CA ARG A 71 -16.85 8.59 10.13
C ARG A 71 -17.89 7.51 9.82
N GLU A 72 -19.18 7.88 9.77
CA GLU A 72 -20.24 6.92 9.47
C GLU A 72 -20.11 6.33 8.06
N ASN A 73 -19.80 7.15 7.07
CA ASN A 73 -19.60 6.68 5.71
C ASN A 73 -18.42 5.69 5.61
N GLY A 74 -17.27 6.00 6.22
CA GLY A 74 -16.13 5.09 6.19
C GLY A 74 -16.38 3.77 6.93
N LYS A 75 -17.11 3.81 8.07
CA LYS A 75 -17.54 2.58 8.76
C LYS A 75 -18.46 1.73 7.89
N GLU A 76 -19.39 2.37 7.17
CA GLU A 76 -20.28 1.63 6.28
C GLU A 76 -19.52 1.01 5.11
N GLN A 77 -18.61 1.76 4.48
CA GLN A 77 -17.74 1.22 3.43
C GLN A 77 -16.91 0.03 3.90
N LEU A 78 -16.39 0.08 5.14
CA LEU A 78 -15.62 -1.04 5.70
C LEU A 78 -16.50 -2.28 5.91
N LYS A 79 -17.71 -2.12 6.44
CA LYS A 79 -18.68 -3.22 6.57
C LYS A 79 -19.05 -3.81 5.22
N GLU A 80 -19.34 -2.95 4.25
CA GLU A 80 -19.68 -3.37 2.89
C GLU A 80 -18.52 -4.17 2.26
N LEU A 81 -17.30 -3.66 2.35
CA LEU A 81 -16.10 -4.34 1.84
C LEU A 81 -15.96 -5.74 2.46
N ILE A 82 -15.99 -5.83 3.79
CA ILE A 82 -15.82 -7.10 4.50
C ILE A 82 -16.95 -8.07 4.17
N ARG A 83 -18.22 -7.64 4.26
CA ARG A 83 -19.38 -8.51 4.06
C ARG A 83 -19.53 -9.00 2.63
N GLN A 84 -19.23 -8.16 1.65
CA GLN A 84 -19.29 -8.54 0.24
C GLN A 84 -18.18 -9.52 -0.15
N HIS A 85 -17.02 -9.40 0.48
CA HIS A 85 -15.82 -10.15 0.09
C HIS A 85 -15.33 -11.14 1.15
N TYR A 86 -16.14 -11.41 2.18
CA TYR A 86 -15.80 -12.32 3.28
C TYR A 86 -15.35 -13.70 2.81
N ASN A 87 -15.98 -14.21 1.76
CA ASN A 87 -15.76 -15.57 1.23
C ASN A 87 -14.59 -15.67 0.23
N HIS A 88 -13.83 -14.58 -0.03
CA HIS A 88 -12.63 -14.65 -0.86
C HIS A 88 -11.43 -15.09 -0.02
N PRO A 89 -10.90 -16.31 -0.21
CA PRO A 89 -9.75 -16.80 0.57
C PRO A 89 -8.44 -16.06 0.24
N SER A 90 -8.34 -15.44 -0.92
CA SER A 90 -7.19 -14.60 -1.29
C SER A 90 -7.05 -13.35 -0.43
N ILE A 91 -8.15 -12.78 0.05
CA ILE A 91 -8.08 -11.61 0.92
C ILE A 91 -7.57 -12.04 2.28
N CYS A 92 -6.36 -11.63 2.61
CA CYS A 92 -5.70 -11.93 3.88
C CYS A 92 -5.62 -10.73 4.83
N PHE A 93 -5.83 -9.51 4.33
CA PHE A 93 -5.71 -8.28 5.09
C PHE A 93 -6.83 -7.30 4.76
N TRP A 94 -7.38 -6.66 5.80
CA TRP A 94 -8.27 -5.51 5.66
C TRP A 94 -7.51 -4.22 5.89
N GLY A 95 -7.34 -3.41 4.84
CA GLY A 95 -6.66 -2.13 4.86
C GLY A 95 -7.54 -1.02 5.39
N LEU A 96 -7.08 -0.30 6.41
CA LEU A 96 -7.87 0.73 7.09
C LEU A 96 -7.53 2.15 6.63
N PHE A 97 -6.29 2.41 6.27
CA PHE A 97 -5.87 3.74 5.79
C PHE A 97 -4.55 3.68 5.01
N ASN A 98 -4.30 4.73 4.25
CA ASN A 98 -3.03 4.98 3.58
C ASN A 98 -2.55 6.40 3.83
N GLU A 99 -1.29 6.57 4.24
CA GLU A 99 -0.53 7.83 4.32
C GLU A 99 -1.23 8.98 5.07
N LEU A 100 -1.88 8.71 6.19
CA LEU A 100 -2.48 9.77 6.98
C LEU A 100 -1.40 10.67 7.60
N LYS A 101 -1.59 11.98 7.45
CA LYS A 101 -0.71 13.00 8.02
C LYS A 101 -1.12 13.38 9.43
N THR A 102 -0.22 14.11 10.09
CA THR A 102 -0.40 14.61 11.45
C THR A 102 -1.02 16.02 11.52
N HIS A 103 -1.28 16.66 10.38
CA HIS A 103 -2.02 17.93 10.32
C HIS A 103 -3.51 17.68 10.02
N GLY A 104 -4.34 18.65 10.34
CA GLY A 104 -5.79 18.48 10.37
C GLY A 104 -6.23 17.96 11.74
N ASP A 105 -7.41 17.35 11.80
CA ASP A 105 -7.90 16.72 13.02
C ASP A 105 -7.14 15.41 13.31
N ASN A 106 -7.16 14.97 14.56
CA ASN A 106 -6.46 13.76 14.95
C ASN A 106 -7.26 12.51 14.55
N PRO A 107 -6.74 11.64 13.65
CA PRO A 107 -7.47 10.48 13.17
C PRO A 107 -7.41 9.26 14.10
N ILE A 108 -6.62 9.28 15.17
CA ILE A 108 -6.30 8.11 16.00
C ILE A 108 -7.55 7.40 16.51
N GLU A 109 -8.48 8.14 17.10
CA GLU A 109 -9.70 7.54 17.65
C GLU A 109 -10.59 6.94 16.54
N TYR A 110 -10.65 7.59 15.40
CA TYR A 110 -11.40 7.04 14.27
C TYR A 110 -10.75 5.78 13.69
N ILE A 111 -9.42 5.73 13.59
CA ILE A 111 -8.70 4.51 13.16
C ILE A 111 -8.95 3.36 14.15
N LYS A 112 -8.95 3.63 15.46
CA LYS A 112 -9.28 2.61 16.48
C LYS A 112 -10.70 2.07 16.29
N GLU A 113 -11.68 2.95 16.06
CA GLU A 113 -13.06 2.55 15.77
C GLU A 113 -13.15 1.68 14.51
N LEU A 114 -12.41 2.01 13.45
CA LEU A 114 -12.35 1.18 12.24
C LEU A 114 -11.68 -0.17 12.51
N ASN A 115 -10.61 -0.19 13.30
CA ASN A 115 -9.91 -1.42 13.68
C ASN A 115 -10.81 -2.37 14.48
N GLU A 116 -11.49 -1.84 15.49
CA GLU A 116 -12.47 -2.59 16.28
C GLU A 116 -13.61 -3.11 15.41
N LEU A 117 -14.13 -2.28 14.51
CA LEU A 117 -15.20 -2.67 13.58
C LEU A 117 -14.76 -3.78 12.63
N ALA A 118 -13.55 -3.70 12.08
CA ALA A 118 -13.02 -4.76 11.22
C ALA A 118 -12.98 -6.10 11.95
N HIS A 119 -12.49 -6.15 13.19
CA HIS A 119 -12.47 -7.37 14.00
C HIS A 119 -13.86 -7.85 14.45
N GLN A 120 -14.84 -6.97 14.58
CA GLN A 120 -16.23 -7.35 14.83
C GLN A 120 -16.88 -8.00 13.61
N GLU A 121 -16.59 -7.50 12.41
CA GLU A 121 -17.13 -8.04 11.16
C GLU A 121 -16.36 -9.29 10.69
N ASP A 122 -15.04 -9.32 10.92
CA ASP A 122 -14.18 -10.47 10.60
C ASP A 122 -13.08 -10.68 11.65
N PRO A 123 -13.30 -11.55 12.66
CA PRO A 123 -12.30 -11.84 13.67
C PRO A 123 -11.16 -12.74 13.19
N THR A 124 -11.16 -13.17 11.94
CA THR A 124 -10.23 -14.19 11.41
C THR A 124 -9.07 -13.58 10.63
N ARG A 125 -9.24 -12.39 10.07
CA ARG A 125 -8.23 -11.70 9.26
C ARG A 125 -7.65 -10.50 9.99
N PRO A 126 -6.33 -10.30 9.91
CA PRO A 126 -5.69 -9.13 10.49
C PRO A 126 -6.02 -7.85 9.71
N THR A 127 -5.98 -6.74 10.44
CA THR A 127 -6.02 -5.40 9.87
C THR A 127 -4.61 -4.92 9.51
N THR A 128 -4.54 -4.04 8.52
CA THR A 128 -3.28 -3.43 8.08
C THR A 128 -3.49 -1.99 7.63
N ALA A 129 -2.40 -1.29 7.41
CA ALA A 129 -2.38 0.05 6.84
C ALA A 129 -1.02 0.37 6.24
N ALA A 130 -0.98 1.35 5.35
CA ALA A 130 0.26 1.90 4.80
C ALA A 130 0.60 3.23 5.46
N SER A 131 1.83 3.39 5.93
CA SER A 131 2.32 4.60 6.58
C SER A 131 3.59 5.12 5.92
N PHE A 132 3.80 6.42 5.99
CA PHE A 132 5.09 7.05 5.68
C PHE A 132 5.68 7.76 6.92
N LEU A 133 4.98 7.69 8.05
CA LEU A 133 5.39 8.30 9.30
C LEU A 133 6.45 7.45 10.01
N SER A 134 7.06 8.01 11.05
CA SER A 134 7.98 7.27 11.92
C SER A 134 7.31 6.04 12.53
N TYR A 135 8.10 5.00 12.78
CA TYR A 135 7.70 3.83 13.57
C TYR A 135 7.13 4.18 14.94
N ASP A 136 7.60 5.26 15.55
CA ASP A 136 7.14 5.71 16.86
C ASP A 136 5.80 6.45 16.81
N SER A 137 5.27 6.73 15.62
CA SER A 137 3.97 7.37 15.49
C SER A 137 2.86 6.48 16.05
N ASP A 138 1.98 7.07 16.86
CA ASP A 138 0.85 6.34 17.42
C ASP A 138 -0.13 5.82 16.38
N ILE A 139 -0.22 6.48 15.23
CA ILE A 139 -1.01 6.00 14.07
C ILE A 139 -0.49 4.65 13.58
N SER A 140 0.82 4.45 13.54
CA SER A 140 1.46 3.23 13.04
C SER A 140 1.36 2.02 13.97
N LYS A 141 0.70 2.17 15.15
CA LYS A 141 0.59 1.13 16.17
C LYS A 141 -0.82 0.57 16.37
N ILE A 142 -1.79 0.98 15.54
CA ILE A 142 -3.21 0.65 15.79
C ILE A 142 -3.61 -0.65 15.10
N THR A 143 -3.16 -0.87 13.87
CA THR A 143 -3.46 -2.09 13.11
C THR A 143 -2.61 -3.28 13.56
N ASP A 144 -3.06 -4.51 13.29
CA ASP A 144 -2.35 -5.73 13.69
C ASP A 144 -0.97 -5.85 13.04
N VAL A 145 -0.87 -5.42 11.79
CA VAL A 145 0.38 -5.28 11.04
C VAL A 145 0.39 -3.94 10.33
N ILE A 146 1.57 -3.44 10.01
CA ILE A 146 1.74 -2.17 9.32
C ILE A 146 2.81 -2.31 8.23
N ALA A 147 2.62 -1.61 7.11
CA ALA A 147 3.61 -1.51 6.06
C ALA A 147 3.95 -0.04 5.79
N TRP A 148 5.10 0.19 5.16
CA TRP A 148 5.60 1.53 4.89
C TRP A 148 5.75 1.80 3.40
N ASN A 149 5.28 3.00 3.01
CA ASN A 149 5.55 3.59 1.71
C ASN A 149 6.93 4.26 1.78
N GLN A 150 7.92 3.68 1.08
CA GLN A 150 9.31 4.15 1.11
C GLN A 150 9.88 4.24 -0.30
N TYR A 151 10.29 5.44 -0.68
CA TYR A 151 10.70 5.75 -2.06
C TYR A 151 12.17 6.17 -2.15
N PHE A 152 13.06 5.43 -1.49
CA PHE A 152 14.51 5.70 -1.52
C PHE A 152 15.08 5.62 -2.94
N GLY A 153 15.62 6.72 -3.41
CA GLY A 153 16.12 6.86 -4.78
C GLY A 153 15.15 7.54 -5.76
N TRP A 154 13.89 7.79 -5.34
CA TRP A 154 12.91 8.50 -6.14
C TRP A 154 12.64 9.92 -5.63
N TYR A 155 12.15 10.06 -4.40
CA TYR A 155 11.98 11.39 -3.77
C TYR A 155 13.27 11.90 -3.09
N GLY A 156 14.26 11.05 -2.90
CA GLY A 156 15.55 11.38 -2.31
C GLY A 156 16.36 10.14 -1.98
N GLY A 157 17.65 10.34 -1.64
CA GLY A 157 18.56 9.25 -1.32
C GLY A 157 18.90 8.35 -2.51
N SER A 158 19.15 7.07 -2.22
CA SER A 158 19.46 6.05 -3.22
C SER A 158 18.70 4.75 -2.92
N PRO A 159 18.50 3.85 -3.90
CA PRO A 159 17.84 2.56 -3.66
C PRO A 159 18.47 1.72 -2.53
N SER A 160 19.79 1.81 -2.35
CA SER A 160 20.51 1.12 -1.26
C SER A 160 20.18 1.63 0.15
N ASP A 161 19.56 2.80 0.28
CA ASP A 161 19.16 3.34 1.59
C ASP A 161 17.95 2.59 2.17
N MET A 162 17.17 1.88 1.35
CA MET A 162 16.10 0.99 1.80
C MET A 162 16.63 -0.01 2.83
N GLY A 163 17.73 -0.68 2.53
CA GLY A 163 18.31 -1.66 3.45
C GLY A 163 18.75 -1.06 4.77
N LYS A 164 19.40 0.10 4.75
CA LYS A 164 19.82 0.81 5.98
C LYS A 164 18.63 1.21 6.83
N TRP A 165 17.56 1.68 6.19
CA TRP A 165 16.33 2.07 6.86
C TRP A 165 15.65 0.85 7.52
N LEU A 166 15.53 -0.26 6.79
CA LEU A 166 14.97 -1.52 7.30
C LEU A 166 15.77 -2.03 8.51
N ASP A 167 17.09 -2.11 8.40
CA ASP A 167 17.97 -2.60 9.47
C ASP A 167 17.89 -1.72 10.74
N ALA A 168 17.87 -0.39 10.56
CA ALA A 168 17.78 0.54 11.67
C ALA A 168 16.44 0.40 12.43
N ASN A 169 15.33 0.29 11.69
CA ASN A 169 14.02 0.14 12.29
C ASN A 169 13.83 -1.23 12.94
N HIS A 170 14.27 -2.32 12.32
CA HIS A 170 14.22 -3.64 12.93
C HIS A 170 15.06 -3.72 14.20
N LYS A 171 16.22 -3.08 14.23
CA LYS A 171 17.06 -3.00 15.44
C LYS A 171 16.39 -2.21 16.57
N ALA A 172 15.70 -1.12 16.22
CA ALA A 172 14.99 -0.30 17.20
C ALA A 172 13.70 -0.95 17.71
N HIS A 173 13.04 -1.73 16.86
CA HIS A 173 11.72 -2.34 17.10
C HIS A 173 11.72 -3.80 16.64
N PRO A 174 12.45 -4.71 17.33
CA PRO A 174 12.64 -6.09 16.87
C PRO A 174 11.35 -6.92 16.86
N ASP A 175 10.34 -6.51 17.60
CA ASP A 175 9.04 -7.18 17.68
C ASP A 175 8.04 -6.71 16.60
N TYR A 176 8.38 -5.67 15.85
CA TYR A 176 7.51 -5.16 14.80
C TYR A 176 7.58 -6.01 13.53
N LYS A 177 6.42 -6.32 12.99
CA LYS A 177 6.28 -6.96 11.67
C LYS A 177 6.35 -5.88 10.60
N ILE A 178 7.52 -5.72 10.01
CA ILE A 178 7.81 -4.69 9.02
C ILE A 178 7.38 -5.16 7.64
N GLY A 179 6.55 -4.37 6.95
CA GLY A 179 6.22 -4.56 5.54
C GLY A 179 6.58 -3.32 4.72
N ILE A 180 6.79 -3.50 3.44
CA ILE A 180 6.91 -2.41 2.46
C ILE A 180 5.67 -2.47 1.57
N SER A 181 4.79 -1.48 1.71
CA SER A 181 3.55 -1.37 0.94
C SER A 181 3.75 -0.70 -0.40
N GLU A 182 4.67 0.27 -0.47
CA GLU A 182 4.97 0.95 -1.71
C GLU A 182 6.45 1.30 -1.82
N TYR A 183 7.02 1.01 -2.98
CA TYR A 183 8.23 1.62 -3.53
C TYR A 183 8.09 1.67 -5.04
N GLY A 184 8.68 2.67 -5.69
CA GLY A 184 8.54 2.79 -7.13
C GLY A 184 9.15 4.08 -7.67
N ALA A 185 9.34 4.12 -8.98
CA ALA A 185 9.77 5.29 -9.73
C ALA A 185 8.92 5.43 -10.99
N GLY A 186 8.56 6.66 -11.34
CA GLY A 186 7.87 6.93 -12.60
C GLY A 186 8.73 6.57 -13.80
N ALA A 187 8.11 6.03 -14.85
CA ALA A 187 8.78 5.73 -16.11
C ALA A 187 7.89 5.97 -17.32
N SER A 188 8.53 6.17 -18.45
CA SER A 188 7.88 6.16 -19.75
C SER A 188 8.71 5.28 -20.68
N ILE A 189 8.05 4.37 -21.39
CA ILE A 189 8.68 3.49 -22.41
C ILE A 189 9.38 4.27 -23.54
N TYR A 190 9.06 5.55 -23.69
CA TYR A 190 9.68 6.44 -24.66
C TYR A 190 10.91 7.19 -24.14
N HIS A 191 11.22 7.06 -22.84
CA HIS A 191 12.33 7.75 -22.21
C HIS A 191 13.45 6.77 -21.87
N GLN A 192 14.60 6.94 -22.50
CA GLN A 192 15.80 6.15 -22.27
C GLN A 192 16.98 7.09 -22.04
N GLN A 193 17.98 6.66 -21.31
CA GLN A 193 19.20 7.41 -21.06
C GLN A 193 20.45 6.54 -21.21
N ASP A 194 21.55 7.09 -21.72
CA ASP A 194 22.81 6.35 -21.94
C ASP A 194 23.53 6.00 -20.65
N SER A 195 23.34 6.81 -19.61
CA SER A 195 23.91 6.55 -18.27
C SER A 195 22.82 6.70 -17.22
N ILE A 196 22.76 5.72 -16.32
CA ILE A 196 21.72 5.68 -15.27
C ILE A 196 21.93 6.86 -14.30
N LYS A 197 20.96 7.75 -14.29
CA LYS A 197 20.88 8.89 -13.36
C LYS A 197 19.48 8.95 -12.75
N PRO A 198 19.37 9.32 -11.49
CA PRO A 198 18.07 9.52 -10.86
C PRO A 198 17.20 10.47 -11.69
N GLY A 199 15.95 10.08 -11.92
CA GLY A 199 14.93 10.98 -12.42
C GLY A 199 14.57 12.04 -11.37
N VAL A 200 13.92 13.11 -11.80
CA VAL A 200 13.33 14.10 -10.91
C VAL A 200 11.84 13.78 -10.80
N ALA A 201 11.37 13.38 -9.62
CA ALA A 201 10.00 12.92 -9.41
C ALA A 201 8.92 13.93 -9.89
N SER A 202 9.19 15.22 -9.74
CA SER A 202 8.35 16.32 -10.24
C SER A 202 8.64 16.74 -11.69
N GLY A 203 9.62 16.11 -12.34
CA GLY A 203 10.01 16.41 -13.72
C GLY A 203 9.10 15.71 -14.74
N TRP A 204 9.38 15.93 -16.02
CA TRP A 204 8.69 15.31 -17.13
C TRP A 204 9.48 14.16 -17.78
N TRP A 205 10.78 14.03 -17.42
CA TRP A 205 11.68 13.03 -17.99
C TRP A 205 11.88 11.88 -17.02
N HIS A 206 11.23 10.74 -17.31
CA HIS A 206 11.28 9.54 -16.48
C HIS A 206 11.81 8.36 -17.31
N PRO A 207 13.12 8.12 -17.33
CA PRO A 207 13.72 7.04 -18.10
C PRO A 207 13.34 5.66 -17.56
N GLU A 208 12.93 4.75 -18.44
CA GLU A 208 12.54 3.39 -18.10
C GLU A 208 13.72 2.57 -17.53
N ASN A 209 14.92 2.76 -18.08
CA ASN A 209 16.12 2.08 -17.57
C ASN A 209 16.52 2.56 -16.17
N PHE A 210 16.16 3.78 -15.76
CA PHE A 210 16.30 4.20 -14.36
C PHE A 210 15.27 3.48 -13.48
N GLN A 211 14.04 3.29 -13.91
CA GLN A 211 13.03 2.53 -13.17
C GLN A 211 13.51 1.10 -12.92
N THR A 212 14.06 0.43 -13.93
CA THR A 212 14.64 -0.91 -13.79
C THR A 212 15.73 -0.94 -12.72
N PHE A 213 16.70 -0.03 -12.81
CA PHE A 213 17.77 0.11 -11.81
C PHE A 213 17.21 0.35 -10.40
N TYR A 214 16.23 1.23 -10.29
CA TYR A 214 15.57 1.56 -9.04
C TYR A 214 14.89 0.35 -8.40
N HIS A 215 14.11 -0.41 -9.19
CA HIS A 215 13.43 -1.60 -8.70
C HIS A 215 14.39 -2.69 -8.27
N MET A 216 15.42 -2.96 -9.06
CA MET A 216 16.44 -3.93 -8.71
C MET A 216 17.13 -3.61 -7.38
N GLY A 217 17.59 -2.38 -7.20
CA GLY A 217 18.30 -2.00 -5.97
C GLY A 217 17.43 -1.99 -4.71
N ASN A 218 16.16 -1.57 -4.81
CA ASN A 218 15.24 -1.65 -3.68
C ASN A 218 14.83 -3.10 -3.38
N TRP A 219 14.55 -3.90 -4.43
CA TRP A 219 14.19 -5.30 -4.26
C TRP A 219 15.32 -6.13 -3.62
N GLU A 220 16.56 -5.98 -4.08
CA GLU A 220 17.72 -6.63 -3.46
C GLU A 220 17.79 -6.31 -1.97
N ALA A 221 17.63 -5.02 -1.62
CA ALA A 221 17.66 -4.60 -0.24
C ALA A 221 16.52 -5.21 0.61
N ILE A 222 15.33 -5.39 0.05
CA ILE A 222 14.18 -6.01 0.73
C ILE A 222 14.40 -7.52 0.84
N ALA A 223 14.74 -8.19 -0.25
CA ALA A 223 14.86 -9.65 -0.34
C ALA A 223 15.94 -10.24 0.57
N GLU A 224 16.99 -9.47 0.88
CA GLU A 224 18.03 -9.87 1.82
C GLU A 224 17.58 -9.85 3.30
N ARG A 225 16.36 -9.38 3.60
CA ARG A 225 15.88 -9.16 4.96
C ARG A 225 14.65 -9.99 5.29
N PRO A 226 14.85 -11.21 5.82
CA PRO A 226 13.76 -12.17 6.06
C PRO A 226 12.76 -11.73 7.15
N PHE A 227 13.02 -10.62 7.83
CA PHE A 227 12.09 -10.03 8.79
C PHE A 227 11.05 -9.08 8.13
N VAL A 228 11.18 -8.80 6.85
CA VAL A 228 10.18 -8.05 6.06
C VAL A 228 9.15 -9.04 5.54
N TRP A 229 7.85 -8.75 5.80
CA TRP A 229 6.73 -9.59 5.36
C TRP A 229 6.10 -9.07 4.08
#